data_f478881814caa4554cd5cf61be3750e6
#
_entry.id   f478881814caa4554cd5cf61be3750e6
#
_cell.length_a   1.000
_cell.length_b   1.000
_cell.length_c   1.000
_cell.angle_alpha   90.00
_cell.angle_beta   90.00
_cell.angle_gamma   90.00
#
_symmetry.space_group_name_H-M   'P 1'
#
loop_
_entity.id
_entity.type
_entity.pdbx_description
1 polymer ?
#
loop_
_entity_poly.entity_id
_entity_poly.type
_entity_poly.pdbx_seq_one_letter_code
_entity_poly.pdbx_strand_id
1 'polypeptide(L)'
;MLTNYTRWLDDADQLQGYCVSKVLLEKEASRFAAEHGISLVTVCPVLTVGAAPATRVRTSVIDSLSLLSGDEAGLGVLKGIQKTSGSVQLVHVDDLCRAELFVAEEDAAAGRYIC
;
A
#
# COMPACT_ATOMS: atom_id res chain seq x y z
N MET A 1 -18.84 12.12 3.28
CA MET A 1 -18.57 10.70 3.06
C MET A 1 -17.07 10.39 3.27
N LEU A 2 -16.36 11.21 4.06
CA LEU A 2 -14.94 11.05 4.46
C LEU A 2 -14.80 10.44 5.87
N THR A 3 -15.90 10.28 6.58
CA THR A 3 -15.95 9.83 7.97
C THR A 3 -15.64 8.34 8.20
N ASN A 4 -15.57 7.52 7.14
CA ASN A 4 -15.38 6.08 7.32
C ASN A 4 -13.92 5.62 7.32
N TYR A 5 -12.98 6.42 6.79
CA TYR A 5 -11.59 5.97 6.70
C TYR A 5 -10.79 6.23 7.99
N THR A 6 -11.01 7.36 8.63
CA THR A 6 -10.43 7.65 9.96
C THR A 6 -10.89 6.65 11.02
N ARG A 7 -12.12 6.14 10.89
CA ARG A 7 -12.66 5.10 11.76
C ARG A 7 -11.93 3.75 11.62
N TRP A 8 -11.27 3.50 10.46
CA TRP A 8 -10.50 2.27 10.23
C TRP A 8 -9.15 2.26 10.92
N LEU A 9 -8.61 3.42 11.25
CA LEU A 9 -7.28 3.56 11.84
C LEU A 9 -7.31 3.77 13.36
N ASP A 10 -8.45 4.20 13.90
CA ASP A 10 -8.67 4.29 15.34
C ASP A 10 -8.90 2.91 15.99
N ASP A 11 -9.17 1.91 15.17
CA ASP A 11 -9.41 0.55 15.63
C ASP A 11 -8.20 -0.33 15.27
N ALA A 12 -7.32 -0.55 16.24
CA ALA A 12 -6.14 -1.40 16.08
C ALA A 12 -6.50 -2.79 15.53
N ASP A 13 -7.69 -3.28 15.87
CA ASP A 13 -8.20 -4.56 15.39
C ASP A 13 -8.53 -4.53 13.88
N GLN A 14 -8.98 -3.40 13.36
CA GLN A 14 -9.29 -3.27 11.92
C GLN A 14 -8.02 -3.14 11.08
N LEU A 15 -7.01 -2.40 11.53
CA LEU A 15 -5.71 -2.34 10.87
C LEU A 15 -5.06 -3.72 10.84
N GLN A 16 -5.14 -4.46 11.93
CA GLN A 16 -4.66 -5.83 12.02
C GLN A 16 -5.44 -6.74 11.06
N GLY A 17 -6.76 -6.60 10.97
CA GLY A 17 -7.62 -7.32 10.02
C GLY A 17 -7.23 -7.05 8.57
N TYR A 18 -6.95 -5.79 8.22
CA TYR A 18 -6.47 -5.43 6.89
C TYR A 18 -5.13 -6.10 6.56
N CYS A 19 -4.14 -5.99 7.43
CA CYS A 19 -2.82 -6.60 7.23
C CYS A 19 -2.93 -8.12 7.09
N VAL A 20 -3.71 -8.77 7.96
CA VAL A 20 -3.96 -10.21 7.89
C VAL A 20 -4.64 -10.59 6.56
N SER A 21 -5.63 -9.82 6.10
CA SER A 21 -6.31 -10.09 4.82
C SER A 21 -5.35 -10.04 3.63
N LYS A 22 -4.39 -9.11 3.62
CA LYS A 22 -3.37 -9.01 2.56
C LYS A 22 -2.41 -10.19 2.57
N VAL A 23 -1.98 -10.62 3.75
CA VAL A 23 -1.12 -11.81 3.90
C VAL A 23 -1.84 -13.09 3.44
N LEU A 24 -3.10 -13.24 3.82
CA LEU A 24 -3.90 -14.40 3.41
C LEU A 24 -4.15 -14.40 1.90
N LEU A 25 -4.46 -13.23 1.31
CA LEU A 25 -4.63 -13.09 -0.13
C LEU A 25 -3.38 -13.51 -0.89
N GLU A 26 -2.20 -13.03 -0.47
CA GLU A 26 -0.93 -13.38 -1.10
C GLU A 26 -0.62 -14.87 -0.99
N LYS A 27 -0.85 -15.48 0.17
CA LYS A 27 -0.66 -16.92 0.36
C LYS A 27 -1.57 -17.73 -0.56
N GLU A 28 -2.84 -17.34 -0.65
CA GLU A 28 -3.82 -18.04 -1.47
C GLU A 28 -3.53 -17.87 -2.97
N ALA A 29 -3.15 -16.65 -3.39
CA ALA A 29 -2.74 -16.40 -4.77
C ALA A 29 -1.49 -17.22 -5.14
N SER A 30 -0.51 -17.32 -4.24
CA SER A 30 0.70 -18.12 -4.46
C SER A 30 0.38 -19.62 -4.57
N ARG A 31 -0.51 -20.12 -3.71
CA ARG A 31 -0.98 -21.51 -3.77
C ARG A 31 -1.66 -21.79 -5.10
N PHE A 32 -2.62 -20.95 -5.49
CA PHE A 32 -3.35 -21.08 -6.73
C PHE A 32 -2.43 -21.03 -7.95
N ALA A 33 -1.49 -20.10 -7.98
CA ALA A 33 -0.52 -19.96 -9.06
C ALA A 33 0.33 -21.24 -9.20
N ALA A 34 0.81 -21.79 -8.10
CA ALA A 34 1.60 -23.03 -8.10
C ALA A 34 0.79 -24.23 -8.60
N GLU A 35 -0.48 -24.35 -8.19
CA GLU A 35 -1.38 -25.44 -8.63
C GLU A 35 -1.72 -25.38 -10.13
N HIS A 36 -1.73 -24.16 -10.71
CA HIS A 36 -2.14 -23.95 -12.10
C HIS A 36 -0.98 -23.62 -13.05
N GLY A 37 0.26 -23.67 -12.59
CA GLY A 37 1.43 -23.36 -13.41
C GLY A 37 1.49 -21.89 -13.86
N ILE A 38 0.97 -20.97 -13.05
CA ILE A 38 0.97 -19.54 -13.33
C ILE A 38 2.21 -18.91 -12.71
N SER A 39 2.96 -18.12 -13.50
CA SER A 39 4.03 -17.28 -12.96
C SER A 39 3.42 -16.12 -12.18
N LEU A 40 3.73 -16.03 -10.88
CA LEU A 40 3.22 -14.99 -10.01
C LEU A 40 4.38 -14.14 -9.48
N VAL A 41 4.28 -12.84 -9.70
CA VAL A 41 5.14 -11.83 -9.05
C VAL A 41 4.28 -10.94 -8.18
N THR A 42 4.70 -10.74 -6.95
CA THR A 42 3.99 -9.87 -6.00
C THR A 42 4.74 -8.58 -5.80
N VAL A 43 4.11 -7.44 -6.05
CA VAL A 43 4.64 -6.11 -5.74
C VAL A 43 3.93 -5.57 -4.49
N CYS A 44 4.70 -5.21 -3.47
CA CYS A 44 4.21 -4.70 -2.19
C CYS A 44 4.61 -3.22 -2.05
N PRO A 45 3.79 -2.27 -2.51
CA PRO A 45 4.11 -0.86 -2.37
C PRO A 45 3.93 -0.39 -0.93
N VAL A 46 4.77 0.53 -0.51
CA VAL A 46 4.58 1.32 0.70
C VAL A 46 3.57 2.45 0.45
N LEU A 47 3.50 3.46 1.30
CA LEU A 47 2.56 4.57 1.12
C LEU A 47 2.86 5.31 -0.18
N THR A 48 1.98 5.15 -1.18
CA THR A 48 2.18 5.71 -2.51
C THR A 48 1.75 7.17 -2.57
N VAL A 49 2.63 8.03 -3.07
CA VAL A 49 2.44 9.46 -3.22
C VAL A 49 2.74 9.91 -4.64
N GLY A 50 2.30 11.10 -5.01
CA GLY A 50 2.55 11.69 -6.32
C GLY A 50 1.29 12.20 -6.99
N ALA A 51 1.43 12.68 -8.22
CA ALA A 51 0.33 13.21 -9.00
C ALA A 51 -0.67 12.10 -9.36
N ALA A 52 -1.94 12.33 -9.08
CA ALA A 52 -3.00 11.42 -9.47
C ALA A 52 -3.73 11.96 -10.72
N PRO A 53 -3.92 11.16 -11.76
CA PRO A 53 -4.69 11.58 -12.95
C PRO A 53 -6.20 11.71 -12.66
N ALA A 54 -6.64 11.28 -11.48
CA ALA A 54 -8.03 11.32 -11.08
C ALA A 54 -8.42 12.68 -10.46
N THR A 55 -9.66 13.11 -10.68
CA THR A 55 -10.22 14.33 -10.08
C THR A 55 -10.36 14.26 -8.56
N ARG A 56 -10.31 13.07 -7.99
CA ARG A 56 -10.34 12.85 -6.54
C ARG A 56 -9.04 12.21 -6.08
N VAL A 57 -8.35 12.90 -5.20
CA VAL A 57 -7.13 12.42 -4.56
C VAL A 57 -7.46 11.30 -3.59
N ARG A 58 -6.67 10.23 -3.60
CA ARG A 58 -6.81 9.11 -2.68
C ARG A 58 -6.18 9.41 -1.33
N THR A 59 -6.59 8.65 -0.33
CA THR A 59 -6.21 8.81 1.08
C THR A 59 -4.72 8.93 1.34
N SER A 60 -3.89 8.08 0.75
CA SER A 60 -2.44 8.09 0.96
C SER A 60 -1.78 9.44 0.60
N VAL A 61 -2.27 10.10 -0.44
CA VAL A 61 -1.77 11.43 -0.82
C VAL A 61 -2.25 12.47 0.19
N ILE A 62 -3.51 12.42 0.61
CA ILE A 62 -4.08 13.35 1.61
C ILE A 62 -3.31 13.20 2.93
N ASP A 63 -3.12 11.95 3.39
CA ASP A 63 -2.39 11.67 4.63
C ASP A 63 -0.95 12.20 4.58
N SER A 64 -0.26 12.01 3.44
CA SER A 64 1.10 12.54 3.25
C SER A 64 1.14 14.06 3.20
N LEU A 65 0.15 14.71 2.58
CA LEU A 65 0.03 16.16 2.54
C LEU A 65 -0.29 16.76 3.91
N SER A 66 -0.76 15.97 4.87
CA SER A 66 -1.02 16.42 6.24
C SER A 66 0.24 16.96 6.93
N LEU A 67 1.43 16.52 6.51
CA LEU A 67 2.71 17.06 6.97
C LEU A 67 2.90 18.53 6.61
N LEU A 68 2.25 18.98 5.54
CA LEU A 68 2.32 20.37 5.06
C LEU A 68 1.07 21.17 5.45
N SER A 69 -0.11 20.54 5.40
CA SER A 69 -1.38 21.20 5.70
C SER A 69 -1.68 21.30 7.20
N GLY A 70 -1.06 20.44 8.02
CA GLY A 70 -1.36 20.34 9.44
C GLY A 70 -2.69 19.62 9.73
N ASP A 71 -3.25 18.89 8.77
CA ASP A 71 -4.46 18.11 8.99
C ASP A 71 -4.24 17.05 10.05
N GLU A 72 -4.94 17.19 11.19
CA GLU A 72 -4.74 16.32 12.37
C GLU A 72 -5.14 14.87 12.09
N ALA A 73 -6.15 14.64 11.27
CA ALA A 73 -6.62 13.30 10.93
C ALA A 73 -5.54 12.54 10.14
N GLY A 74 -5.01 13.14 9.08
CA GLY A 74 -3.92 12.56 8.30
C GLY A 74 -2.64 12.38 9.11
N LEU A 75 -2.29 13.35 9.97
CA LEU A 75 -1.16 13.21 10.89
C LEU A 75 -1.35 12.05 11.87
N GLY A 76 -2.58 11.80 12.33
CA GLY A 76 -2.92 10.64 13.15
C GLY A 76 -2.62 9.32 12.45
N VAL A 77 -2.98 9.22 11.16
CA VAL A 77 -2.69 8.06 10.31
C VAL A 77 -1.19 7.82 10.20
N LEU A 78 -0.42 8.85 9.86
CA LEU A 78 1.04 8.73 9.71
C LEU A 78 1.73 8.34 11.03
N LYS A 79 1.29 8.89 12.16
CA LYS A 79 1.77 8.50 13.49
C LYS A 79 1.43 7.05 13.83
N GLY A 80 0.24 6.58 13.44
CA GLY A 80 -0.16 5.18 13.58
C GLY A 80 0.75 4.24 12.79
N ILE A 81 1.03 4.56 11.52
CA ILE A 81 1.95 3.82 10.67
C ILE A 81 3.36 3.81 11.31
N GLN A 82 3.87 4.98 11.70
CA GLN A 82 5.18 5.06 12.35
C GLN A 82 5.28 4.22 13.60
N LYS A 83 4.23 4.19 14.42
CA LYS A 83 4.19 3.41 15.66
C LYS A 83 4.24 1.91 15.41
N THR A 84 3.61 1.43 14.33
CA THR A 84 3.50 0.00 14.02
C THR A 84 4.68 -0.53 13.21
N SER A 85 5.21 0.27 12.27
CA SER A 85 6.28 -0.13 11.34
C SER A 85 7.65 0.50 11.63
N GLY A 86 7.73 1.40 12.63
CA GLY A 86 8.97 2.10 13.00
C GLY A 86 9.30 3.32 12.12
N SER A 87 8.72 3.41 10.93
CA SER A 87 8.94 4.52 10.00
C SER A 87 7.75 4.70 9.06
N VAL A 88 7.61 5.89 8.48
CA VAL A 88 6.70 6.14 7.37
C VAL A 88 7.52 6.07 6.07
N GLN A 89 7.32 5.03 5.31
CA GLN A 89 8.00 4.84 4.03
C GLN A 89 7.09 5.30 2.90
N LEU A 90 7.66 6.01 1.94
CA LEU A 90 6.96 6.59 0.80
C LEU A 90 7.58 6.09 -0.50
N VAL A 91 6.74 5.86 -1.50
CA VAL A 91 7.15 5.60 -2.87
C VAL A 91 6.44 6.57 -3.81
N HIS A 92 7.16 7.14 -4.76
CA HIS A 92 6.52 7.96 -5.79
C HIS A 92 5.79 7.08 -6.79
N VAL A 93 4.60 7.50 -7.22
CA VAL A 93 3.76 6.72 -8.13
C VAL A 93 4.48 6.35 -9.44
N ASP A 94 5.29 7.27 -9.98
CA ASP A 94 6.04 6.99 -11.22
C ASP A 94 7.09 5.89 -11.02
N ASP A 95 7.75 5.85 -9.85
CA ASP A 95 8.73 4.81 -9.55
C ASP A 95 8.04 3.47 -9.31
N LEU A 96 6.88 3.48 -8.64
CA LEU A 96 6.06 2.28 -8.49
C LEU A 96 5.61 1.74 -9.86
N CYS A 97 5.10 2.60 -10.75
CA CYS A 97 4.69 2.19 -12.10
C CYS A 97 5.87 1.61 -12.90
N ARG A 98 7.07 2.20 -12.79
CA ARG A 98 8.28 1.65 -13.45
C ARG A 98 8.64 0.28 -12.87
N ALA A 99 8.55 0.11 -11.56
CA ALA A 99 8.83 -1.18 -10.92
C ALA A 99 7.81 -2.25 -11.36
N GLU A 100 6.52 -1.90 -11.42
CA GLU A 100 5.48 -2.81 -11.90
C GLU A 100 5.68 -3.21 -13.37
N LEU A 101 5.99 -2.25 -14.24
CA LEU A 101 6.31 -2.54 -15.63
C LEU A 101 7.56 -3.43 -15.76
N PHE A 102 8.61 -3.11 -15.01
CA PHE A 102 9.83 -3.92 -15.03
C PHE A 102 9.55 -5.37 -14.64
N VAL A 103 8.84 -5.64 -13.55
CA VAL A 103 8.57 -7.03 -13.14
C VAL A 103 7.57 -7.74 -14.05
N ALA A 104 6.75 -6.99 -14.80
CA ALA A 104 5.82 -7.55 -15.78
C ALA A 104 6.52 -7.94 -17.11
N GLU A 105 7.61 -7.26 -17.47
CA GLU A 105 8.35 -7.45 -18.72
C GLU A 105 9.60 -8.35 -18.54
N GLU A 106 10.10 -8.49 -17.31
CA GLU A 106 11.30 -9.27 -17.01
C GLU A 106 10.97 -10.74 -16.79
N ASP A 107 11.35 -11.58 -17.74
CA ASP A 107 11.10 -13.04 -17.70
C ASP A 107 11.71 -13.73 -16.45
N ALA A 108 12.80 -13.16 -15.92
CA ALA A 108 13.46 -13.69 -14.72
C ALA A 108 12.84 -13.17 -13.41
N ALA A 109 11.85 -12.27 -13.48
CA ALA A 109 11.21 -11.76 -12.27
C ALA A 109 10.42 -12.86 -11.56
N ALA A 110 10.68 -13.03 -10.27
CA ALA A 110 10.02 -14.04 -9.45
C ALA A 110 9.91 -13.60 -7.99
N GLY A 111 8.91 -14.08 -7.31
CA GLY A 111 8.74 -13.86 -5.87
C GLY A 111 8.15 -12.50 -5.52
N ARG A 112 8.70 -11.88 -4.47
CA ARG A 112 8.15 -10.66 -3.85
C ARG A 112 9.12 -9.50 -3.98
N TYR A 113 8.60 -8.34 -4.41
CA TYR A 113 9.29 -7.07 -4.47
C TYR A 113 8.63 -6.06 -3.52
N ILE A 114 9.42 -5.35 -2.75
CA ILE A 114 8.96 -4.27 -1.86
C ILE A 114 9.42 -2.96 -2.48
N CYS A 115 8.48 -2.07 -2.74
CA CYS A 115 8.71 -0.76 -3.36
C CYS A 115 8.28 0.39 -2.44
#